data_a74169b290a3099a9bc6584a5a261df5
#
_entry.id   a74169b290a3099a9bc6584a5a261df5
#
_cell.length_a   1.000
_cell.length_b   1.000
_cell.length_c   1.000
_cell.angle_alpha   90.00
_cell.angle_beta   90.00
_cell.angle_gamma   90.00
#
_symmetry.space_group_name_H-M   'P 1'
#
loop_
_entity.id
_entity.type
_entity.pdbx_description
1 polymer ?
#
loop_
_entity_poly.entity_id
_entity_poly.type
_entity_poly.pdbx_seq_one_letter_code
_entity_poly.pdbx_strand_id
1 'polypeptide(L)'
;MKIKSIITAALALIMATGCNAQNKQEVKSSNKNNMSKSIVIFFSHAGDNYSVGNIEVGNTKIVADYITEIKGADQFEIVTHKYDGMAYMSLIELAKEEANKGELPPYEGAAPDLNQYDTVFIGGPVWWGTYPQVMFTLFKDINLDGKTVIPFTTHEGSGLASCASDVKKAFPKAKVTGEFSIYGHEVRTGKVKVEKWLKGL
;
A
#
# COMPACT_ATOMS: atom_id res chain seq x y z
N MET A 1 -50.74 -61.72 -4.70
CA MET A 1 -51.02 -62.21 -6.09
C MET A 1 -49.78 -61.83 -6.89
N LYS A 2 -48.83 -62.74 -7.06
CA LYS A 2 -48.47 -63.43 -8.33
C LYS A 2 -48.25 -62.40 -9.46
N ILE A 3 -47.10 -62.27 -10.17
CA ILE A 3 -46.38 -63.30 -10.91
C ILE A 3 -44.96 -62.78 -11.26
N LYS A 4 -43.97 -63.55 -11.13
CA LYS A 4 -42.72 -63.91 -11.72
C LYS A 4 -42.62 -63.78 -13.26
N SER A 5 -41.44 -63.46 -13.75
CA SER A 5 -40.70 -64.14 -14.87
C SER A 5 -39.41 -63.31 -15.10
N ILE A 6 -38.24 -63.74 -14.92
CA ILE A 6 -37.29 -64.76 -15.43
C ILE A 6 -37.14 -64.72 -16.99
N ILE A 7 -35.89 -64.64 -17.39
CA ILE A 7 -35.18 -65.26 -18.57
C ILE A 7 -34.34 -64.17 -19.27
N THR A 8 -33.12 -64.30 -19.75
CA THR A 8 -32.02 -65.26 -19.68
C THR A 8 -30.80 -64.61 -20.40
N ALA A 9 -29.65 -65.07 -20.09
CA ALA A 9 -28.31 -64.69 -20.56
C ALA A 9 -28.14 -64.73 -22.09
N ALA A 10 -27.23 -63.92 -22.59
CA ALA A 10 -26.37 -64.29 -23.71
C ALA A 10 -24.97 -63.62 -23.59
N LEU A 11 -24.02 -64.46 -23.44
CA LEU A 11 -22.57 -64.24 -23.41
C LEU A 11 -22.08 -64.03 -24.85
N ALA A 12 -21.40 -62.92 -25.16
CA ALA A 12 -20.59 -62.82 -26.37
C ALA A 12 -19.25 -62.17 -26.01
N LEU A 13 -18.23 -63.04 -26.00
CA LEU A 13 -16.83 -62.73 -25.87
C LEU A 13 -16.30 -62.24 -27.23
N ILE A 14 -15.81 -61.01 -27.34
CA ILE A 14 -14.98 -60.57 -28.46
C ILE A 14 -13.71 -59.94 -27.88
N MET A 15 -12.60 -60.64 -28.04
CA MET A 15 -11.24 -60.08 -27.90
C MET A 15 -10.93 -59.25 -29.13
N ALA A 16 -10.46 -58.03 -28.96
CA ALA A 16 -9.67 -57.27 -29.92
C ALA A 16 -8.74 -56.28 -29.20
N THR A 17 -7.51 -56.68 -29.16
CA THR A 17 -6.23 -55.96 -29.24
C THR A 17 -6.29 -54.42 -29.23
N GLY A 18 -5.60 -53.85 -28.27
CA GLY A 18 -4.59 -52.80 -28.31
C GLY A 18 -4.93 -51.48 -28.98
N CYS A 19 -4.93 -50.43 -28.15
CA CYS A 19 -4.16 -49.20 -28.42
C CYS A 19 -4.06 -48.39 -27.15
N ASN A 20 -2.87 -48.24 -26.68
CA ASN A 20 -2.48 -47.44 -25.54
C ASN A 20 -2.54 -45.97 -25.96
N ALA A 21 -3.63 -45.27 -25.71
CA ALA A 21 -3.73 -43.81 -25.83
C ALA A 21 -3.53 -43.21 -24.44
N GLN A 22 -2.29 -42.81 -24.18
CA GLN A 22 -1.96 -41.94 -23.04
C GLN A 22 -2.76 -40.64 -23.16
N ASN A 23 -3.80 -40.55 -22.37
CA ASN A 23 -4.54 -39.29 -22.15
C ASN A 23 -3.63 -38.40 -21.33
N LYS A 24 -2.80 -37.58 -21.99
CA LYS A 24 -2.19 -36.39 -21.38
C LYS A 24 -3.34 -35.46 -20.97
N GLN A 25 -3.71 -35.50 -19.68
CA GLN A 25 -4.41 -34.42 -19.07
C GLN A 25 -3.49 -33.20 -19.14
N GLU A 26 -3.76 -32.30 -20.09
CA GLU A 26 -3.27 -30.94 -20.03
C GLU A 26 -3.84 -30.32 -18.75
N VAL A 27 -2.99 -30.19 -17.74
CA VAL A 27 -3.21 -29.32 -16.64
C VAL A 27 -3.25 -27.91 -17.24
N LYS A 28 -4.44 -27.40 -17.53
CA LYS A 28 -4.65 -25.99 -17.77
C LYS A 28 -4.19 -25.27 -16.54
N SER A 29 -2.94 -24.83 -16.55
CA SER A 29 -2.45 -23.77 -15.68
C SER A 29 -3.42 -22.62 -15.84
N SER A 30 -4.30 -22.42 -14.87
CA SER A 30 -5.06 -21.20 -14.74
C SER A 30 -4.04 -20.11 -14.48
N ASN A 31 -3.69 -19.39 -15.52
CA ASN A 31 -2.97 -18.13 -15.44
C ASN A 31 -3.91 -17.16 -14.69
N LYS A 32 -3.96 -17.25 -13.36
CA LYS A 32 -4.39 -16.15 -12.53
C LYS A 32 -3.45 -15.02 -12.88
N ASN A 33 -3.93 -14.04 -13.64
CA ASN A 33 -3.33 -12.72 -13.69
C ASN A 33 -3.27 -12.24 -12.23
N ASN A 34 -2.16 -12.54 -11.58
CA ASN A 34 -1.83 -12.03 -10.26
C ASN A 34 -1.46 -10.56 -10.50
N MET A 35 -2.50 -9.70 -10.64
CA MET A 35 -2.26 -8.26 -10.61
C MET A 35 -1.67 -7.99 -9.23
N SER A 36 -0.43 -7.52 -9.21
CA SER A 36 0.27 -7.11 -8.00
C SER A 36 -0.64 -6.17 -7.21
N LYS A 37 -1.06 -6.61 -6.02
CA LYS A 37 -1.94 -5.80 -5.18
C LYS A 37 -1.11 -4.74 -4.47
N SER A 38 -1.61 -3.53 -4.44
CA SER A 38 -0.93 -2.40 -3.82
C SER A 38 -1.77 -1.72 -2.74
N ILE A 39 -1.10 -1.11 -1.78
CA ILE A 39 -1.70 -0.30 -0.72
C ILE A 39 -0.93 1.01 -0.55
N VAL A 40 -1.64 2.07 -0.23
CA VAL A 40 -1.09 3.37 0.16
C VAL A 40 -1.21 3.53 1.67
N ILE A 41 -0.09 3.53 2.36
CA ILE A 41 0.00 3.81 3.79
C ILE A 41 0.49 5.24 3.95
N PHE A 42 -0.26 6.08 4.65
CA PHE A 42 0.11 7.49 4.74
C PHE A 42 -0.38 8.14 6.02
N PHE A 43 0.34 9.18 6.42
CA PHE A 43 -0.13 10.18 7.38
C PHE A 43 -0.41 11.49 6.63
N SER A 44 -1.47 12.17 7.01
CA SER A 44 -1.82 13.47 6.44
C SER A 44 -2.33 14.40 7.53
N HIS A 45 -1.92 15.67 7.50
CA HIS A 45 -2.36 16.68 8.46
C HIS A 45 -3.29 17.68 7.78
N ALA A 46 -4.53 17.75 8.27
CA ALA A 46 -5.47 18.84 8.00
C ALA A 46 -5.28 19.95 9.06
N GLY A 47 -5.86 21.12 8.86
CA GLY A 47 -5.70 22.26 9.76
C GLY A 47 -4.64 23.24 9.28
N ASP A 48 -3.96 23.89 10.22
CA ASP A 48 -3.00 24.95 9.92
C ASP A 48 -1.67 24.39 9.42
N ASN A 49 -1.31 24.71 8.19
CA ASN A 49 -0.14 24.20 7.48
C ASN A 49 0.70 25.35 6.91
N TYR A 50 2.02 25.12 6.81
CA TYR A 50 2.94 26.08 6.22
C TYR A 50 2.57 26.38 4.77
N SER A 51 2.64 27.65 4.38
CA SER A 51 2.41 28.15 3.01
C SER A 51 0.99 28.00 2.48
N VAL A 52 0.25 26.95 2.83
CA VAL A 52 -1.11 26.70 2.32
C VAL A 52 -2.21 27.14 3.29
N GLY A 53 -1.85 27.51 4.53
CA GLY A 53 -2.79 27.96 5.56
C GLY A 53 -3.64 26.83 6.12
N ASN A 54 -4.85 27.15 6.55
CA ASN A 54 -5.79 26.17 7.11
C ASN A 54 -6.50 25.42 5.99
N ILE A 55 -6.31 24.10 5.94
CA ILE A 55 -6.85 23.19 4.92
C ILE A 55 -7.73 22.11 5.56
N GLU A 56 -8.89 21.82 4.97
CA GLU A 56 -9.81 20.78 5.45
C GLU A 56 -9.31 19.36 5.15
N VAL A 57 -8.62 19.18 4.02
CA VAL A 57 -8.04 17.91 3.59
C VAL A 57 -6.53 18.08 3.45
N GLY A 58 -5.78 17.30 4.20
CA GLY A 58 -4.33 17.36 4.19
C GLY A 58 -3.73 17.00 2.82
N ASN A 59 -2.62 17.65 2.49
CA ASN A 59 -1.98 17.52 1.17
C ASN A 59 -1.58 16.08 0.82
N THR A 60 -1.10 15.32 1.78
CA THR A 60 -0.69 13.92 1.55
C THR A 60 -1.88 13.02 1.22
N LYS A 61 -3.04 13.25 1.85
CA LYS A 61 -4.31 12.54 1.54
C LYS A 61 -4.70 12.71 0.08
N ILE A 62 -4.59 13.92 -0.46
CA ILE A 62 -4.90 14.19 -1.88
C ILE A 62 -4.00 13.36 -2.81
N VAL A 63 -2.70 13.26 -2.51
CA VAL A 63 -1.77 12.43 -3.29
C VAL A 63 -2.11 10.95 -3.15
N ALA A 64 -2.43 10.49 -1.94
CA ALA A 64 -2.86 9.12 -1.69
C ALA A 64 -4.12 8.76 -2.49
N ASP A 65 -5.09 9.68 -2.56
CA ASP A 65 -6.31 9.50 -3.35
C ASP A 65 -6.01 9.37 -4.86
N TYR A 66 -5.09 10.18 -5.38
CA TYR A 66 -4.66 10.05 -6.78
C TYR A 66 -4.00 8.70 -7.05
N ILE A 67 -3.13 8.21 -6.15
CA ILE A 67 -2.49 6.89 -6.30
C ILE A 67 -3.57 5.80 -6.32
N THR A 68 -4.52 5.86 -5.38
CA THR A 68 -5.63 4.90 -5.31
C THR A 68 -6.48 4.91 -6.58
N GLU A 69 -6.85 6.06 -7.06
CA GLU A 69 -7.66 6.20 -8.29
C GLU A 69 -6.93 5.63 -9.52
N ILE A 70 -5.61 5.90 -9.65
CA ILE A 70 -4.84 5.54 -10.83
C ILE A 70 -4.39 4.07 -10.80
N LYS A 71 -4.02 3.53 -9.64
CA LYS A 71 -3.48 2.17 -9.48
C LYS A 71 -4.49 1.15 -8.97
N GLY A 72 -5.67 1.58 -8.50
CA GLY A 72 -6.61 0.71 -7.80
C GLY A 72 -6.06 0.19 -6.47
N ALA A 73 -5.19 0.98 -5.82
CA ALA A 73 -4.57 0.61 -4.55
C ALA A 73 -5.56 0.74 -3.39
N ASP A 74 -5.46 -0.13 -2.38
CA ASP A 74 -6.14 0.08 -1.11
C ASP A 74 -5.49 1.24 -0.34
N GLN A 75 -6.13 1.76 0.70
CA GLN A 75 -5.58 2.82 1.56
C GLN A 75 -5.57 2.42 3.03
N PHE A 76 -4.54 2.86 3.73
CA PHE A 76 -4.47 2.88 5.18
C PHE A 76 -3.97 4.26 5.63
N GLU A 77 -4.84 5.06 6.21
CA GLU A 77 -4.48 6.35 6.80
C GLU A 77 -4.06 6.16 8.25
N ILE A 78 -2.90 6.69 8.61
CA ILE A 78 -2.41 6.73 9.98
C ILE A 78 -3.14 7.87 10.68
N VAL A 79 -4.07 7.53 11.56
CA VAL A 79 -4.86 8.51 12.30
C VAL A 79 -4.27 8.74 13.68
N THR A 80 -4.13 9.99 14.08
CA THR A 80 -3.80 10.40 15.45
C THR A 80 -4.43 11.76 15.72
N HIS A 81 -5.01 11.92 16.92
CA HIS A 81 -5.60 13.19 17.35
C HIS A 81 -4.59 14.11 18.06
N LYS A 82 -3.34 13.68 18.17
CA LYS A 82 -2.31 14.43 18.91
C LYS A 82 -2.09 15.85 18.35
N TYR A 83 -2.31 16.04 17.07
CA TYR A 83 -2.02 17.29 16.36
C TYR A 83 -3.26 18.11 16.00
N ASP A 84 -4.45 17.63 16.34
CA ASP A 84 -5.72 18.25 15.95
C ASP A 84 -5.88 19.64 16.54
N GLY A 85 -6.31 20.57 15.70
CA GLY A 85 -6.60 21.95 16.12
C GLY A 85 -5.39 22.79 16.55
N MET A 86 -4.17 22.26 16.39
CA MET A 86 -2.96 23.01 16.74
C MET A 86 -2.69 24.13 15.73
N ALA A 87 -2.31 25.31 16.23
CA ALA A 87 -1.72 26.34 15.39
C ALA A 87 -0.38 25.88 14.85
N TYR A 88 -0.03 26.29 13.64
CA TYR A 88 1.18 25.84 12.93
C TYR A 88 2.45 25.92 13.78
N MET A 89 2.70 27.04 14.46
CA MET A 89 3.91 27.21 15.30
C MET A 89 4.00 26.18 16.43
N SER A 90 2.87 25.92 17.12
CA SER A 90 2.83 24.91 18.19
C SER A 90 3.04 23.49 17.63
N LEU A 91 2.48 23.21 16.47
CA LEU A 91 2.67 21.92 15.78
C LEU A 91 4.15 21.66 15.44
N ILE A 92 4.83 22.64 14.84
CA ILE A 92 6.24 22.46 14.43
C ILE A 92 7.19 22.37 15.63
N GLU A 93 6.90 23.07 16.73
CA GLU A 93 7.68 22.95 17.98
C GLU A 93 7.51 21.56 18.59
N LEU A 94 6.27 21.08 18.70
CA LEU A 94 6.00 19.72 19.18
C LEU A 94 6.67 18.64 18.29
N ALA A 95 6.51 18.76 16.97
CA ALA A 95 7.11 17.81 16.03
C ALA A 95 8.65 17.79 16.11
N LYS A 96 9.28 18.95 16.36
CA LYS A 96 10.72 19.06 16.59
C LYS A 96 11.14 18.37 17.88
N GLU A 97 10.36 18.57 18.94
CA GLU A 97 10.62 17.95 20.23
C GLU A 97 10.53 16.42 20.15
N GLU A 98 9.48 15.90 19.50
CA GLU A 98 9.30 14.47 19.24
C GLU A 98 10.49 13.88 18.47
N ALA A 99 10.89 14.54 17.38
CA ALA A 99 12.02 14.09 16.58
C ALA A 99 13.33 14.09 17.38
N ASN A 100 13.60 15.13 18.17
CA ASN A 100 14.82 15.23 18.98
C ASN A 100 14.87 14.18 20.11
N LYS A 101 13.73 13.84 20.70
CA LYS A 101 13.61 12.85 21.78
C LYS A 101 13.45 11.42 21.26
N GLY A 102 13.20 11.23 19.98
CA GLY A 102 12.80 9.93 19.42
C GLY A 102 11.47 9.45 20.01
N GLU A 103 10.59 10.38 20.37
CA GLU A 103 9.25 10.08 20.87
C GLU A 103 8.38 9.55 19.74
N LEU A 104 7.65 8.48 19.99
CA LEU A 104 6.80 7.81 19.01
C LEU A 104 5.33 7.95 19.43
N PRO A 105 4.62 8.95 18.92
CA PRO A 105 3.21 9.16 19.22
C PRO A 105 2.37 7.96 18.78
N PRO A 106 1.34 7.57 19.54
CA PRO A 106 0.44 6.51 19.14
C PRO A 106 -0.42 6.93 17.95
N TYR A 107 -0.79 5.95 17.14
CA TYR A 107 -1.84 6.05 16.13
C TYR A 107 -3.06 5.22 16.54
N GLU A 108 -4.20 5.46 15.92
CA GLU A 108 -5.45 4.76 16.23
C GLU A 108 -5.60 3.46 15.46
N GLY A 109 -6.24 2.49 16.12
CA GLY A 109 -6.58 1.20 15.52
C GLY A 109 -5.42 0.22 15.49
N ALA A 110 -5.54 -0.79 14.65
CA ALA A 110 -4.54 -1.83 14.45
C ALA A 110 -3.77 -1.62 13.13
N ALA A 111 -2.51 -2.03 13.10
CA ALA A 111 -1.73 -2.03 11.86
C ALA A 111 -2.41 -2.89 10.77
N PRO A 112 -2.30 -2.50 9.48
CA PRO A 112 -2.92 -3.24 8.39
C PRO A 112 -2.24 -4.61 8.17
N ASP A 113 -3.03 -5.62 7.80
CA ASP A 113 -2.46 -6.88 7.30
C ASP A 113 -1.92 -6.66 5.89
N LEU A 114 -0.59 -6.79 5.75
CA LEU A 114 0.12 -6.52 4.51
C LEU A 114 0.43 -7.79 3.70
N ASN A 115 0.00 -8.99 4.13
CA ASN A 115 0.35 -10.25 3.48
C ASN A 115 -0.11 -10.33 2.01
N GLN A 116 -1.20 -9.67 1.67
CA GLN A 116 -1.78 -9.69 0.32
C GLN A 116 -1.18 -8.65 -0.65
N TYR A 117 -0.28 -7.77 -0.19
CA TYR A 117 0.26 -6.68 -1.00
C TYR A 117 1.72 -6.95 -1.37
N ASP A 118 2.04 -6.72 -2.65
CA ASP A 118 3.41 -6.80 -3.17
C ASP A 118 4.07 -5.42 -3.21
N THR A 119 3.25 -4.38 -3.37
CA THR A 119 3.69 -2.98 -3.47
C THR A 119 3.04 -2.13 -2.38
N VAL A 120 3.85 -1.40 -1.64
CA VAL A 120 3.42 -0.49 -0.58
C VAL A 120 3.92 0.92 -0.88
N PHE A 121 3.00 1.84 -1.11
CA PHE A 121 3.31 3.27 -1.13
C PHE A 121 3.34 3.78 0.30
N ILE A 122 4.39 4.52 0.69
CA ILE A 122 4.49 5.13 2.02
C ILE A 122 4.58 6.63 1.85
N GLY A 123 3.62 7.37 2.42
CA GLY A 123 3.51 8.80 2.24
C GLY A 123 3.29 9.62 3.50
N GLY A 124 3.85 10.83 3.50
CA GLY A 124 3.67 11.78 4.59
C GLY A 124 4.17 13.18 4.24
N PRO A 125 3.79 14.19 5.06
CA PRO A 125 4.45 15.48 4.99
C PRO A 125 5.88 15.37 5.50
N VAL A 126 6.74 16.29 5.06
CA VAL A 126 8.10 16.40 5.61
C VAL A 126 8.09 17.32 6.82
N TRP A 127 8.29 16.76 8.01
CA TRP A 127 8.46 17.51 9.26
C TRP A 127 9.88 17.38 9.76
N TRP A 128 10.59 18.48 9.88
CA TRP A 128 11.99 18.54 10.34
C TRP A 128 12.94 17.59 9.61
N GLY A 129 12.75 17.49 8.29
CA GLY A 129 13.64 16.73 7.41
C GLY A 129 13.38 15.23 7.33
N THR A 130 12.31 14.73 7.96
CA THR A 130 11.88 13.34 7.91
C THR A 130 10.35 13.22 7.91
N TYR A 131 9.81 12.02 7.95
CA TYR A 131 8.39 11.80 8.22
C TYR A 131 8.01 12.16 9.67
N PRO A 132 6.75 12.52 9.95
CA PRO A 132 6.24 12.67 11.31
C PRO A 132 6.47 11.42 12.16
N GLN A 133 6.75 11.60 13.45
CA GLN A 133 7.14 10.51 14.34
C GLN A 133 6.06 9.43 14.49
N VAL A 134 4.80 9.76 14.33
CA VAL A 134 3.69 8.78 14.32
C VAL A 134 3.84 7.72 13.22
N MET A 135 4.46 8.05 12.09
CA MET A 135 4.74 7.07 11.03
C MET A 135 5.77 6.04 11.48
N PHE A 136 6.78 6.46 12.25
CA PHE A 136 7.77 5.52 12.81
C PHE A 136 7.16 4.63 13.89
N THR A 137 6.08 5.05 14.54
CA THR A 137 5.30 4.16 15.41
C THR A 137 4.71 3.00 14.60
N LEU A 138 4.01 3.29 13.50
CA LEU A 138 3.48 2.25 12.62
C LEU A 138 4.60 1.38 12.03
N PHE A 139 5.78 1.94 11.69
CA PHE A 139 6.89 1.17 11.13
C PHE A 139 7.38 0.05 12.04
N LYS A 140 7.17 0.16 13.37
CA LYS A 140 7.47 -0.92 14.33
C LYS A 140 6.46 -2.06 14.30
N ASP A 141 5.25 -1.79 13.84
CA ASP A 141 4.13 -2.72 13.90
C ASP A 141 3.90 -3.48 12.58
N ILE A 142 4.61 -3.08 11.50
CA ILE A 142 4.46 -3.67 10.17
C ILE A 142 5.74 -4.36 9.69
N ASN A 143 5.57 -5.35 8.80
CA ASN A 143 6.68 -6.02 8.12
C ASN A 143 6.58 -5.82 6.61
N LEU A 144 7.65 -5.29 6.00
CA LEU A 144 7.75 -5.03 4.56
C LEU A 144 8.83 -5.89 3.88
N ASP A 145 9.30 -6.96 4.52
CA ASP A 145 10.31 -7.86 3.96
C ASP A 145 9.85 -8.41 2.60
N GLY A 146 10.71 -8.26 1.60
CA GLY A 146 10.47 -8.75 0.24
C GLY A 146 9.49 -7.92 -0.60
N LYS A 147 8.88 -6.87 -0.04
CA LYS A 147 7.95 -6.00 -0.77
C LYS A 147 8.66 -4.89 -1.53
N THR A 148 8.01 -4.40 -2.57
CA THR A 148 8.40 -3.13 -3.21
C THR A 148 7.80 -1.98 -2.42
N VAL A 149 8.62 -1.07 -1.95
CA VAL A 149 8.19 0.09 -1.17
C VAL A 149 8.52 1.37 -1.93
N ILE A 150 7.52 2.24 -2.07
CA ILE A 150 7.61 3.45 -2.89
C ILE A 150 7.29 4.66 -2.00
N PRO A 151 8.33 5.34 -1.47
CA PRO A 151 8.14 6.53 -0.64
C PRO A 151 7.62 7.72 -1.44
N PHE A 152 6.70 8.48 -0.86
CA PHE A 152 6.33 9.79 -1.41
C PHE A 152 6.16 10.84 -0.31
N THR A 153 6.39 12.09 -0.64
CA THR A 153 6.28 13.20 0.31
C THR A 153 5.50 14.38 -0.25
N THR A 154 4.83 15.10 0.65
CA THR A 154 4.35 16.45 0.42
C THR A 154 5.19 17.43 1.25
N HIS A 155 5.58 18.56 0.67
CA HIS A 155 6.53 19.48 1.29
C HIS A 155 6.34 20.90 0.79
N GLU A 156 7.02 21.87 1.43
CA GLU A 156 7.15 23.26 0.95
C GLU A 156 8.62 23.66 0.82
N GLY A 157 9.39 22.82 0.05
CA GLY A 157 10.80 23.09 -0.28
C GLY A 157 11.78 21.99 0.11
N SER A 158 11.39 21.04 0.98
CA SER A 158 12.29 19.98 1.48
C SER A 158 12.50 18.80 0.53
N GLY A 159 11.65 18.65 -0.49
CA GLY A 159 11.69 17.46 -1.36
C GLY A 159 11.39 16.20 -0.56
N LEU A 160 12.18 15.15 -0.80
CA LEU A 160 12.13 13.90 -0.04
C LEU A 160 12.83 13.99 1.31
N ALA A 161 13.72 14.94 1.50
CA ALA A 161 14.59 15.02 2.67
C ALA A 161 15.19 13.64 3.03
N SER A 162 15.10 13.18 4.29
CA SER A 162 15.58 11.84 4.68
C SER A 162 14.53 10.74 4.55
N CYS A 163 13.28 11.05 4.20
CA CYS A 163 12.15 10.12 4.26
C CYS A 163 12.41 8.77 3.57
N ALA A 164 12.92 8.79 2.34
CA ALA A 164 13.23 7.55 1.61
C ALA A 164 14.37 6.76 2.25
N SER A 165 15.41 7.43 2.77
CA SER A 165 16.51 6.77 3.48
C SER A 165 16.07 6.20 4.82
N ASP A 166 15.13 6.83 5.48
CA ASP A 166 14.60 6.36 6.77
C ASP A 166 13.70 5.12 6.57
N VAL A 167 12.91 5.07 5.49
CA VAL A 167 12.21 3.85 5.08
C VAL A 167 13.21 2.71 4.79
N LYS A 168 14.31 2.98 4.06
CA LYS A 168 15.36 1.97 3.79
C LYS A 168 15.99 1.44 5.08
N LYS A 169 16.22 2.30 6.07
CA LYS A 169 16.75 1.91 7.39
C LYS A 169 15.75 1.08 8.19
N ALA A 170 14.48 1.48 8.18
CA ALA A 170 13.43 0.76 8.90
C ALA A 170 13.16 -0.63 8.29
N PHE A 171 13.24 -0.76 6.97
CA PHE A 171 12.92 -1.98 6.23
C PHE A 171 14.07 -2.42 5.31
N PRO A 172 15.18 -2.91 5.87
CA PRO A 172 16.40 -3.20 5.08
C PRO A 172 16.25 -4.35 4.07
N LYS A 173 15.21 -5.18 4.20
CA LYS A 173 14.90 -6.27 3.27
C LYS A 173 13.81 -5.91 2.27
N ALA A 174 13.27 -4.71 2.31
CA ALA A 174 12.35 -4.20 1.30
C ALA A 174 13.12 -3.63 0.10
N LYS A 175 12.51 -3.72 -1.08
CA LYS A 175 13.02 -3.03 -2.28
C LYS A 175 12.45 -1.61 -2.31
N VAL A 176 13.18 -0.64 -1.76
CA VAL A 176 12.77 0.78 -1.76
C VAL A 176 13.22 1.44 -3.06
N THR A 177 12.28 1.98 -3.83
CA THR A 177 12.50 2.53 -5.18
C THR A 177 11.38 3.48 -5.59
N GLY A 178 11.57 4.23 -6.67
CA GLY A 178 10.52 4.99 -7.33
C GLY A 178 9.98 6.18 -6.52
N GLU A 179 10.82 6.79 -5.71
CA GLU A 179 10.48 7.87 -4.80
C GLU A 179 9.85 9.08 -5.52
N PHE A 180 8.92 9.78 -4.85
CA PHE A 180 8.25 10.95 -5.39
C PHE A 180 8.10 12.05 -4.34
N SER A 181 8.17 13.30 -4.78
CA SER A 181 7.87 14.45 -3.92
C SER A 181 7.09 15.50 -4.70
N ILE A 182 6.19 16.19 -4.01
CA ILE A 182 5.38 17.27 -4.59
C ILE A 182 5.18 18.39 -3.57
N TYR A 183 5.19 19.64 -4.05
CA TYR A 183 4.83 20.78 -3.22
C TYR A 183 3.38 20.70 -2.76
N GLY A 184 3.11 20.97 -1.49
CA GLY A 184 1.77 20.93 -0.90
C GLY A 184 0.82 21.88 -1.60
N HIS A 185 1.27 23.11 -1.93
CA HIS A 185 0.48 24.11 -2.68
C HIS A 185 0.13 23.67 -4.12
N GLU A 186 0.81 22.66 -4.65
CA GLU A 186 0.57 22.15 -6.01
C GLU A 186 -0.33 20.89 -6.05
N VAL A 187 -0.57 20.23 -4.91
CA VAL A 187 -1.23 18.90 -4.93
C VAL A 187 -2.60 18.93 -5.58
N ARG A 188 -3.39 20.00 -5.38
CA ARG A 188 -4.76 20.11 -5.91
C ARG A 188 -4.83 20.15 -7.43
N THR A 189 -3.78 20.58 -8.10
CA THR A 189 -3.62 20.58 -9.55
C THR A 189 -2.59 19.55 -10.03
N GLY A 190 -2.00 18.80 -9.10
CA GLY A 190 -0.84 17.93 -9.31
C GLY A 190 -1.14 16.55 -9.86
N LYS A 191 -2.41 16.18 -10.11
CA LYS A 191 -2.79 14.83 -10.56
C LYS A 191 -1.96 14.34 -11.76
N VAL A 192 -1.74 15.20 -12.75
CA VAL A 192 -0.94 14.85 -13.95
C VAL A 192 0.52 14.54 -13.59
N LYS A 193 1.10 15.22 -12.59
CA LYS A 193 2.47 14.91 -12.10
C LYS A 193 2.51 13.53 -11.45
N VAL A 194 1.51 13.19 -10.64
CA VAL A 194 1.34 11.87 -10.00
C VAL A 194 1.15 10.78 -11.07
N GLU A 195 0.29 11.01 -12.06
CA GLU A 195 0.11 10.07 -13.18
C GLU A 195 1.41 9.79 -13.94
N LYS A 196 2.17 10.85 -14.25
CA LYS A 196 3.45 10.73 -14.95
C LYS A 196 4.45 9.91 -14.14
N TRP A 197 4.54 10.17 -12.84
CA TRP A 197 5.38 9.40 -11.92
C TRP A 197 4.97 7.93 -11.90
N LEU A 198 3.67 7.63 -11.67
CA LEU A 198 3.15 6.27 -11.57
C LEU A 198 3.28 5.45 -12.87
N LYS A 199 3.35 6.12 -14.04
CA LYS A 199 3.63 5.47 -15.34
C LYS A 199 5.10 5.08 -15.50
N GLY A 200 6.00 5.68 -14.72
CA GLY A 200 7.43 5.38 -14.73
C GLY A 200 7.86 4.27 -13.76
N LEU A 201 6.94 3.77 -12.94
CA LEU A 201 7.14 2.65 -12.01
C LEU A 201 6.89 1.31 -12.69
#